data_7d4086f4f6d7b9ef3104952a66f30332
#
_entry.id   7d4086f4f6d7b9ef3104952a66f30332
#
_cell.length_a   1.000
_cell.length_b   1.000
_cell.length_c   1.000
_cell.angle_alpha   90.00
_cell.angle_beta   90.00
_cell.angle_gamma   90.00
#
_symmetry.space_group_name_H-M   'P 1'
#
loop_
_entity.id
_entity.type
_entity.pdbx_description
1 polymer ?
#
loop_
_entity_poly.entity_id
_entity_poly.type
_entity_poly.pdbx_seq_one_letter_code
_entity_poly.pdbx_strand_id
1 'polypeptide(L)'
;MTLTQLRFIVAIADANLNITQAATKVHATQPGLSKQLKLLEDELGFQLFTRRARSVEAITPAGEKVLKHARIILAEAANIRAVAANLRRDADGELLIATTHTQARYVLPRPLAALKQRFPQVALHVAPGGDAETVARHEKGEADIA
;
A
#
# COMPACT_ATOMS: atom_id res chain seq x y z
N MET A 1 10.22 -12.19 -11.40
CA MET A 1 9.48 -11.09 -10.73
C MET A 1 9.66 -11.16 -9.22
N THR A 2 9.93 -10.05 -8.54
CA THR A 2 10.19 -9.98 -7.08
C THR A 2 9.33 -8.93 -6.40
N LEU A 3 9.08 -9.05 -5.08
CA LEU A 3 8.36 -8.03 -4.31
C LEU A 3 9.05 -6.65 -4.37
N THR A 4 10.37 -6.62 -4.48
CA THR A 4 11.12 -5.36 -4.63
C THR A 4 10.80 -4.68 -5.96
N GLN A 5 10.72 -5.42 -7.04
CA GLN A 5 10.31 -4.89 -8.34
C GLN A 5 8.87 -4.38 -8.32
N LEU A 6 7.94 -5.10 -7.66
CA LEU A 6 6.56 -4.64 -7.49
C LEU A 6 6.49 -3.34 -6.68
N ARG A 7 7.26 -3.22 -5.58
CA ARG A 7 7.34 -1.96 -4.83
C ARG A 7 7.86 -0.81 -5.67
N PHE A 8 8.83 -1.06 -6.54
CA PHE A 8 9.41 -0.03 -7.37
C PHE A 8 8.42 0.52 -8.39
N ILE A 9 7.65 -0.35 -9.08
CA ILE A 9 6.65 0.11 -10.05
C ILE A 9 5.50 0.86 -9.37
N VAL A 10 5.05 0.42 -8.19
CA VAL A 10 4.04 1.13 -7.40
C VAL A 10 4.58 2.48 -6.94
N ALA A 11 5.82 2.56 -6.45
CA ALA A 11 6.43 3.81 -6.04
C ALA A 11 6.57 4.82 -7.19
N ILE A 12 6.86 4.36 -8.43
CA ILE A 12 6.88 5.23 -9.62
C ILE A 12 5.50 5.81 -9.90
N ALA A 13 4.46 4.97 -9.87
CA ALA A 13 3.09 5.41 -10.09
C ALA A 13 2.64 6.42 -9.01
N ASP A 14 2.93 6.15 -7.73
CA ASP A 14 2.57 7.01 -6.58
C ASP A 14 3.41 8.29 -6.46
N ALA A 15 4.52 8.36 -7.19
CA ALA A 15 5.36 9.56 -7.31
C ALA A 15 5.04 10.39 -8.58
N ASN A 16 3.84 10.22 -9.16
CA ASN A 16 3.44 10.86 -10.40
C ASN A 16 4.49 10.68 -11.52
N LEU A 17 4.99 9.45 -11.67
CA LEU A 17 5.97 9.04 -12.70
C LEU A 17 7.37 9.66 -12.51
N ASN A 18 7.63 10.31 -11.39
CA ASN A 18 8.94 10.87 -11.08
C ASN A 18 9.85 9.77 -10.47
N ILE A 19 10.74 9.22 -11.31
CA ILE A 19 11.65 8.14 -10.93
C ILE A 19 12.58 8.54 -9.77
N THR A 20 13.06 9.78 -9.76
CA THR A 20 13.96 10.26 -8.69
C THR A 20 13.24 10.31 -7.35
N GLN A 21 12.03 10.86 -7.33
CA GLN A 21 11.20 10.89 -6.14
C GLN A 21 10.80 9.48 -5.68
N ALA A 22 10.44 8.60 -6.62
CA ALA A 22 10.14 7.20 -6.33
C ALA A 22 11.34 6.49 -5.70
N ALA A 23 12.55 6.68 -6.25
CA ALA A 23 13.77 6.08 -5.72
C ALA A 23 14.04 6.51 -4.26
N THR A 24 13.87 7.80 -3.94
CA THR A 24 13.98 8.31 -2.57
C THR A 24 12.98 7.63 -1.63
N LYS A 25 11.70 7.50 -2.03
CA LYS A 25 10.65 6.85 -1.22
C LYS A 25 10.96 5.40 -0.88
N VAL A 26 11.61 4.68 -1.77
CA VAL A 26 11.93 3.25 -1.58
C VAL A 26 13.38 3.00 -1.14
N HIS A 27 14.10 4.05 -0.75
CA HIS A 27 15.50 3.99 -0.33
C HIS A 27 16.42 3.33 -1.37
N ALA A 28 16.19 3.62 -2.65
CA ALA A 28 16.97 3.12 -3.77
C ALA A 28 17.68 4.26 -4.50
N THR A 29 18.62 3.91 -5.37
CA THR A 29 19.19 4.85 -6.34
C THR A 29 18.34 4.90 -7.60
N GLN A 30 18.25 6.06 -8.23
CA GLN A 30 17.50 6.22 -9.49
C GLN A 30 17.98 5.24 -10.60
N PRO A 31 19.31 5.03 -10.83
CA PRO A 31 19.76 4.02 -11.79
C PRO A 31 19.37 2.59 -11.40
N GLY A 32 19.41 2.26 -10.10
CA GLY A 32 19.01 0.96 -9.58
C GLY A 32 17.54 0.68 -9.83
N LEU A 33 16.67 1.64 -9.54
CA LEU A 33 15.24 1.54 -9.76
C LEU A 33 14.92 1.39 -11.26
N SER A 34 15.55 2.20 -12.12
CA SER A 34 15.38 2.13 -13.58
C SER A 34 15.83 0.78 -14.15
N LYS A 35 16.93 0.22 -13.65
CA LYS A 35 17.41 -1.11 -14.03
C LYS A 35 16.41 -2.20 -13.65
N GLN A 36 15.87 -2.16 -12.43
CA GLN A 36 14.88 -3.14 -11.96
C GLN A 36 13.56 -3.04 -12.72
N LEU A 37 13.11 -1.83 -13.04
CA LEU A 37 11.95 -1.63 -13.91
C LEU A 37 12.17 -2.30 -15.27
N LYS A 38 13.32 -2.04 -15.92
CA LYS A 38 13.63 -2.65 -17.22
C LYS A 38 13.64 -4.17 -17.15
N LEU A 39 14.28 -4.76 -16.13
CA LEU A 39 14.31 -6.21 -15.94
C LEU A 39 12.92 -6.82 -15.77
N LEU A 40 12.02 -6.11 -15.09
CA LEU A 40 10.64 -6.55 -14.94
C LEU A 40 9.86 -6.47 -16.25
N GLU A 41 10.01 -5.38 -17.01
CA GLU A 41 9.38 -5.20 -18.33
C GLU A 41 9.90 -6.26 -19.33
N ASP A 42 11.20 -6.54 -19.32
CA ASP A 42 11.83 -7.59 -20.15
C ASP A 42 11.28 -8.99 -19.80
N GLU A 43 11.11 -9.29 -18.51
CA GLU A 43 10.52 -10.56 -18.02
C GLU A 43 9.04 -10.71 -18.42
N LEU A 44 8.27 -9.62 -18.33
CA LEU A 44 6.85 -9.62 -18.68
C LEU A 44 6.61 -9.58 -20.20
N GLY A 45 7.60 -9.18 -20.99
CA GLY A 45 7.50 -9.07 -22.45
C GLY A 45 6.75 -7.84 -22.95
N PHE A 46 6.45 -6.87 -22.08
CA PHE A 46 5.79 -5.61 -22.44
C PHE A 46 6.18 -4.46 -21.50
N GLN A 47 5.99 -3.23 -21.96
CA GLN A 47 6.27 -2.03 -21.18
C GLN A 47 5.11 -1.71 -20.23
N LEU A 48 5.45 -1.41 -18.97
CA LEU A 48 4.50 -0.94 -17.96
C LEU A 48 4.29 0.56 -18.04
N PHE A 49 5.32 1.29 -18.51
CA PHE A 49 5.30 2.73 -18.65
C PHE A 49 5.77 3.13 -20.04
N THR A 50 5.14 4.15 -20.61
CA THR A 50 5.66 4.83 -21.79
C THR A 50 6.80 5.75 -21.39
N ARG A 51 7.76 5.93 -22.30
CA ARG A 51 8.92 6.80 -22.08
C ARG A 51 9.03 7.82 -23.20
N ARG A 52 9.39 9.05 -22.84
CA ARG A 52 9.79 10.07 -23.77
C ARG A 52 11.19 10.54 -23.41
N ALA A 53 12.13 10.34 -24.34
CA ALA A 53 13.56 10.55 -24.09
C ALA A 53 14.06 9.72 -22.88
N ARG A 54 14.36 10.39 -21.75
CA ARG A 54 14.86 9.74 -20.51
C ARG A 54 13.85 9.75 -19.38
N SER A 55 12.62 10.23 -19.60
CA SER A 55 11.58 10.32 -18.58
C SER A 55 10.44 9.33 -18.82
N VAL A 56 9.82 8.88 -17.75
CA VAL A 56 8.55 8.14 -17.78
C VAL A 56 7.44 9.17 -17.99
N GLU A 57 6.54 8.91 -18.94
CA GLU A 57 5.51 9.88 -19.36
C GLU A 57 4.11 9.44 -18.94
N ALA A 58 3.78 8.15 -19.10
CA ALA A 58 2.47 7.63 -18.74
C ALA A 58 2.53 6.15 -18.37
N ILE A 59 1.48 5.67 -17.69
CA ILE A 59 1.27 4.25 -17.44
C ILE A 59 0.57 3.65 -18.67
N THR A 60 1.02 2.48 -19.12
CA THR A 60 0.35 1.79 -20.23
C THR A 60 -0.94 1.10 -19.74
N PRO A 61 -1.90 0.77 -20.62
CA PRO A 61 -3.08 -0.01 -20.23
C PRO A 61 -2.75 -1.37 -19.60
N ALA A 62 -1.64 -2.00 -20.02
CA ALA A 62 -1.13 -3.21 -19.40
C ALA A 62 -0.50 -2.90 -18.03
N GLY A 63 0.21 -1.78 -17.92
CA GLY A 63 0.79 -1.28 -16.66
C GLY A 63 -0.27 -1.04 -15.58
N GLU A 64 -1.41 -0.45 -15.92
CA GLU A 64 -2.51 -0.25 -14.97
C GLU A 64 -3.00 -1.58 -14.37
N LYS A 65 -3.18 -2.60 -15.21
CA LYS A 65 -3.58 -3.93 -14.74
C LYS A 65 -2.54 -4.54 -13.82
N VAL A 66 -1.27 -4.47 -14.19
CA VAL A 66 -0.15 -4.98 -13.38
C VAL A 66 -0.04 -4.22 -12.05
N LEU A 67 -0.17 -2.90 -12.05
CA LEU A 67 -0.14 -2.09 -10.83
C LEU A 67 -1.26 -2.45 -9.87
N LYS A 68 -2.47 -2.70 -10.37
CA LYS A 68 -3.58 -3.16 -9.54
C LYS A 68 -3.22 -4.47 -8.81
N HIS A 69 -2.70 -5.46 -9.52
CA HIS A 69 -2.29 -6.73 -8.92
C HIS A 69 -1.05 -6.57 -8.01
N ALA A 70 -0.10 -5.72 -8.39
CA ALA A 70 1.08 -5.44 -7.58
C ALA A 70 0.71 -4.87 -6.20
N ARG A 71 -0.26 -3.96 -6.13
CA ARG A 71 -0.78 -3.41 -4.86
C ARG A 71 -1.39 -4.51 -3.97
N ILE A 72 -2.20 -5.40 -4.55
CA ILE A 72 -2.79 -6.53 -3.83
C ILE A 72 -1.69 -7.45 -3.26
N ILE A 73 -0.71 -7.84 -4.09
CA ILE A 73 0.40 -8.70 -3.67
C ILE A 73 1.20 -8.06 -2.53
N LEU A 74 1.47 -6.76 -2.61
CA LEU A 74 2.21 -6.03 -1.58
C LEU A 74 1.42 -5.92 -0.27
N ALA A 75 0.10 -5.72 -0.34
CA ALA A 75 -0.79 -5.75 0.81
C ALA A 75 -0.78 -7.13 1.48
N GLU A 76 -0.93 -8.21 0.71
CA GLU A 76 -0.86 -9.57 1.24
C GLU A 76 0.51 -9.89 1.85
N ALA A 77 1.60 -9.44 1.23
CA ALA A 77 2.94 -9.60 1.81
C ALA A 77 3.10 -8.82 3.13
N ALA A 78 2.42 -7.69 3.30
CA ALA A 78 2.36 -6.96 4.56
C ALA A 78 1.54 -7.72 5.61
N ASN A 79 0.38 -8.28 5.22
CA ASN A 79 -0.46 -9.12 6.09
C ASN A 79 0.30 -10.34 6.64
N ILE A 80 1.07 -11.03 5.79
CA ILE A 80 1.93 -12.15 6.24
C ILE A 80 2.93 -11.69 7.31
N ARG A 81 3.53 -10.51 7.15
CA ARG A 81 4.46 -9.97 8.15
C ARG A 81 3.75 -9.62 9.45
N ALA A 82 2.54 -9.05 9.36
CA ALA A 82 1.71 -8.76 10.52
C ALA A 82 1.35 -10.04 11.30
N VAL A 83 0.95 -11.11 10.61
CA VAL A 83 0.73 -12.42 11.24
C VAL A 83 1.98 -12.90 11.96
N ALA A 84 3.15 -12.84 11.32
CA ALA A 84 4.40 -13.25 11.94
C ALA A 84 4.80 -12.38 13.14
N ALA A 85 4.52 -11.08 13.09
CA ALA A 85 4.74 -10.16 14.21
C ALA A 85 3.80 -10.44 15.37
N ASN A 86 2.53 -10.73 15.10
CA ASN A 86 1.51 -11.05 16.09
C ASN A 86 1.80 -12.41 16.80
N LEU A 87 2.33 -13.39 16.09
CA LEU A 87 2.76 -14.66 16.66
C LEU A 87 4.01 -14.54 17.56
N ARG A 88 4.82 -13.48 17.37
CA ARG A 88 6.03 -13.21 18.17
C ARG A 88 5.77 -12.29 19.36
N ARG A 89 4.66 -11.57 19.36
CA ARG A 89 4.25 -10.65 20.43
C ARG A 89 2.97 -11.19 21.06
N ASP A 90 3.02 -11.54 22.31
CA ASP A 90 1.81 -11.70 23.10
C ASP A 90 1.04 -10.36 23.07
N ALA A 91 -0.03 -10.33 22.28
CA ALA A 91 -1.16 -9.39 22.35
C ALA A 91 -0.95 -7.88 22.05
N ASP A 92 0.20 -7.42 21.58
CA ASP A 92 0.38 -6.02 21.18
C ASP A 92 0.11 -5.84 19.67
N GLY A 93 -1.15 -5.75 19.25
CA GLY A 93 -1.58 -5.47 17.88
C GLY A 93 -1.96 -4.00 17.69
N GLU A 94 -1.90 -3.54 16.45
CA GLU A 94 -2.53 -2.29 16.01
C GLU A 94 -3.74 -2.63 15.14
N LEU A 95 -4.86 -1.92 15.33
CA LEU A 95 -6.04 -2.02 14.49
C LEU A 95 -6.34 -0.63 13.92
N LEU A 96 -6.24 -0.50 12.61
CA LEU A 96 -6.57 0.73 11.90
C LEU A 96 -7.93 0.60 11.21
N ILE A 97 -8.85 1.46 11.60
CA ILE A 97 -10.23 1.50 11.09
C ILE A 97 -10.40 2.78 10.28
N ALA A 98 -10.58 2.64 8.97
CA ALA A 98 -11.05 3.74 8.14
C ALA A 98 -12.58 3.80 8.22
N THR A 99 -13.15 4.99 8.36
CA THR A 99 -14.61 5.11 8.52
C THR A 99 -15.08 6.53 8.22
N THR A 100 -16.39 6.73 8.09
CA THR A 100 -16.94 8.06 7.93
C THR A 100 -16.94 8.84 9.24
N HIS A 101 -16.96 10.19 9.16
CA HIS A 101 -17.01 11.05 10.34
C HIS A 101 -18.21 10.74 11.24
N THR A 102 -19.36 10.41 10.65
CA THR A 102 -20.60 10.08 11.39
C THR A 102 -20.43 8.77 12.15
N GLN A 103 -19.88 7.74 11.53
CA GLN A 103 -19.65 6.45 12.18
C GLN A 103 -18.58 6.54 13.28
N ALA A 104 -17.47 7.25 13.03
CA ALA A 104 -16.45 7.49 14.02
C ALA A 104 -17.00 8.14 15.29
N ARG A 105 -17.96 9.10 15.13
CA ARG A 105 -18.50 9.87 16.24
C ARG A 105 -19.63 9.18 16.99
N TYR A 106 -20.51 8.47 16.29
CA TYR A 106 -21.77 7.99 16.89
C TYR A 106 -21.88 6.47 17.00
N VAL A 107 -21.21 5.72 16.13
CA VAL A 107 -21.32 4.24 16.07
C VAL A 107 -20.15 3.56 16.76
N LEU A 108 -18.93 3.94 16.42
CA LEU A 108 -17.71 3.24 16.87
C LEU A 108 -17.32 3.41 18.35
N PRO A 109 -17.64 4.48 19.08
CA PRO A 109 -17.14 4.65 20.45
C PRO A 109 -17.48 3.50 21.39
N ARG A 110 -18.71 2.96 21.34
CA ARG A 110 -19.13 1.83 22.19
C ARG A 110 -18.42 0.52 21.84
N PRO A 111 -18.40 0.04 20.58
CA PRO A 111 -17.63 -1.15 20.19
C PRO A 111 -16.14 -1.02 20.49
N LEU A 112 -15.53 0.14 20.25
CA LEU A 112 -14.11 0.35 20.51
C LEU A 112 -13.78 0.32 22.01
N ALA A 113 -14.64 0.89 22.83
CA ALA A 113 -14.48 0.81 24.29
C ALA A 113 -14.55 -0.65 24.78
N ALA A 114 -15.50 -1.44 24.29
CA ALA A 114 -15.61 -2.85 24.61
C ALA A 114 -14.40 -3.66 24.13
N LEU A 115 -13.92 -3.37 22.91
CA LEU A 115 -12.73 -3.99 22.36
C LEU A 115 -11.48 -3.66 23.21
N LYS A 116 -11.31 -2.41 23.63
CA LYS A 116 -10.19 -1.97 24.47
C LYS A 116 -10.23 -2.57 25.87
N GLN A 117 -11.41 -2.80 26.42
CA GLN A 117 -11.56 -3.53 27.69
C GLN A 117 -11.14 -5.00 27.59
N ARG A 118 -11.49 -5.65 26.48
CA ARG A 118 -11.16 -7.07 26.25
C ARG A 118 -9.71 -7.29 25.80
N PHE A 119 -9.14 -6.32 25.08
CA PHE A 119 -7.79 -6.35 24.51
C PHE A 119 -7.06 -5.04 24.83
N PRO A 120 -6.66 -4.81 26.10
CA PRO A 120 -6.07 -3.54 26.54
C PRO A 120 -4.73 -3.20 25.83
N GLN A 121 -4.03 -4.21 25.32
CA GLN A 121 -2.75 -4.06 24.64
C GLN A 121 -2.90 -3.60 23.17
N VAL A 122 -4.07 -3.78 22.55
CA VAL A 122 -4.28 -3.42 21.14
C VAL A 122 -4.35 -1.90 20.99
N ALA A 123 -3.50 -1.32 20.15
CA ALA A 123 -3.58 0.08 19.75
C ALA A 123 -4.70 0.26 18.73
N LEU A 124 -5.66 1.14 19.01
CA LEU A 124 -6.78 1.42 18.14
C LEU A 124 -6.57 2.76 17.45
N HIS A 125 -6.54 2.75 16.12
CA HIS A 125 -6.43 3.94 15.29
C HIS A 125 -7.71 4.08 14.46
N VAL A 126 -8.37 5.23 14.55
CA VAL A 126 -9.55 5.56 13.75
C VAL A 126 -9.19 6.68 12.80
N ALA A 127 -9.32 6.45 11.52
CA ALA A 127 -9.06 7.41 10.46
C ALA A 127 -10.40 7.83 9.81
N PRO A 128 -11.05 8.91 10.29
CA PRO A 128 -12.27 9.39 9.69
C PRO A 128 -11.99 10.08 8.35
N GLY A 129 -12.86 9.85 7.37
CA GLY A 129 -12.75 10.44 6.03
C GLY A 129 -14.09 10.46 5.30
N GLY A 130 -14.07 10.86 4.03
CA GLY A 130 -15.22 10.71 3.13
C GLY A 130 -15.36 9.27 2.64
N ASP A 131 -16.54 8.90 2.09
CA ASP A 131 -16.80 7.53 1.62
C ASP A 131 -15.75 7.03 0.61
N ALA A 132 -15.41 7.86 -0.38
CA ALA A 132 -14.41 7.51 -1.39
C ALA A 132 -12.99 7.35 -0.79
N GLU A 133 -12.64 8.18 0.19
CA GLU A 133 -11.34 8.10 0.87
C GLU A 133 -11.25 6.85 1.75
N THR A 134 -12.33 6.50 2.44
CA THR A 134 -12.43 5.31 3.29
C THR A 134 -12.23 4.04 2.47
N VAL A 135 -12.92 3.92 1.33
CA VAL A 135 -12.77 2.81 0.40
C VAL A 135 -11.35 2.77 -0.18
N ALA A 136 -10.80 3.91 -0.60
CA ALA A 136 -9.46 3.98 -1.17
C ALA A 136 -8.36 3.56 -0.17
N ARG A 137 -8.51 3.87 1.11
CA ARG A 137 -7.56 3.44 2.16
C ARG A 137 -7.60 1.93 2.36
N HIS A 138 -8.80 1.33 2.34
CA HIS A 138 -8.94 -0.12 2.44
C HIS A 138 -8.35 -0.84 1.22
N GLU A 139 -8.65 -0.37 0.01
CA GLU A 139 -8.10 -0.93 -1.24
C GLU A 139 -6.57 -0.84 -1.32
N LYS A 140 -5.96 0.17 -0.71
CA LYS A 140 -4.50 0.33 -0.61
C LYS A 140 -3.87 -0.51 0.51
N GLY A 141 -4.68 -1.19 1.34
CA GLY A 141 -4.19 -1.89 2.52
C GLY A 141 -3.67 -0.97 3.62
N GLU A 142 -4.13 0.29 3.65
CA GLU A 142 -3.81 1.28 4.67
C GLU A 142 -4.76 1.22 5.87
N ALA A 143 -5.81 0.40 5.79
CA ALA A 143 -6.75 0.14 6.88
C ALA A 143 -7.13 -1.34 6.93
N ASP A 144 -7.26 -1.87 8.12
CA ASP A 144 -7.68 -3.27 8.35
C ASP A 144 -9.18 -3.43 8.16
N ILE A 145 -9.94 -2.39 8.49
CA ILE A 145 -11.41 -2.33 8.38
C ILE A 145 -11.81 -0.98 7.76
N ALA A 146 -12.84 -1.01 6.88
CA ALA A 146 -13.45 0.18 6.30
C ALA A 146 -14.98 0.02 6.20
#